data_5560a628ce02698bec728247b6d90a16
#
_entry.id   5560a628ce02698bec728247b6d90a16
#
_cell.length_a   1.000
_cell.length_b   1.000
_cell.length_c   1.000
_cell.angle_alpha   90.00
_cell.angle_beta   90.00
_cell.angle_gamma   90.00
#
_symmetry.space_group_name_H-M   'P 1'
#
loop_
_entity.id
_entity.type
_entity.pdbx_description
1 polymer ?
#
loop_
_entity_poly.entity_id
_entity_poly.type
_entity_poly.pdbx_seq_one_letter_code
_entity_poly.pdbx_strand_id
1 'polypeptide(L)'
;MLAAKDREECRRVMQRMIAHCNDGHTFVQGNISKPATPLLLKMLEDRAYVDDVQSQVLVDMGIRRGMELTHINGIPVKKYGEKNVMPYAAASTNQWRNRITFESYDLLRCAVGEGLRLDFVHDGRKKSVKYVGGSAPFDLLKQKPVISFTEIKKGIGLLTIRDFWRSNIREEFDKAFESISKTKALIVDIRCNGGGNSGNSEYILRHLTDKQIVSSSWKSPMYIPAFASWGRELEEYSSKGNVINPIVGKEAYTRPIVLLVDAGTFSAAEDFAVMFMGIRRGEVVGTPTGGSTGNGVRVTLVDDDFSFANICSKHDTAPDGTEFVGYGIRPTIVVAETYKSHFKDKYDAAMTKALEILTGT
;
A
#
# COMPACT_ATOMS: atom_id res chain seq x y z
N MET A 1 -12.08 24.92 12.58
CA MET A 1 -11.13 24.82 13.73
C MET A 1 -11.64 25.51 14.99
N LEU A 2 -12.20 26.70 14.92
CA LEU A 2 -12.70 27.44 16.10
C LEU A 2 -13.79 26.73 16.95
N ALA A 3 -14.41 25.69 16.45
CA ALA A 3 -15.45 24.89 17.15
C ALA A 3 -14.94 23.54 17.69
N ALA A 4 -13.67 23.20 17.46
CA ALA A 4 -13.10 21.94 17.94
C ALA A 4 -12.93 22.00 19.46
N LYS A 5 -13.45 20.99 20.16
CA LYS A 5 -13.49 20.95 21.64
C LYS A 5 -12.19 20.40 22.23
N ASP A 6 -11.45 19.64 21.44
CA ASP A 6 -10.20 19.01 21.86
C ASP A 6 -9.24 18.82 20.67
N ARG A 7 -8.03 18.33 20.97
CA ARG A 7 -6.97 18.08 19.97
C ARG A 7 -7.38 17.02 18.93
N GLU A 8 -8.10 15.99 19.33
CA GLU A 8 -8.55 14.92 18.44
C GLU A 8 -9.54 15.47 17.41
N GLU A 9 -10.50 16.28 17.86
CA GLU A 9 -11.48 16.91 16.97
C GLU A 9 -10.80 17.90 16.02
N CYS A 10 -9.82 18.68 16.51
CA CYS A 10 -9.02 19.57 15.70
C CYS A 10 -8.25 18.79 14.61
N ARG A 11 -7.59 17.70 14.98
CA ARG A 11 -6.88 16.79 14.04
C ARG A 11 -7.84 16.24 12.97
N ARG A 12 -9.02 15.77 13.39
CA ARG A 12 -10.03 15.26 12.45
C ARG A 12 -10.52 16.31 11.46
N VAL A 13 -10.73 17.54 11.93
CA VAL A 13 -11.08 18.65 11.04
C VAL A 13 -9.99 18.89 10.00
N MET A 14 -8.72 18.90 10.41
CA MET A 14 -7.59 19.05 9.49
C MET A 14 -7.48 17.87 8.52
N GLN A 15 -7.63 16.63 9.00
CA GLN A 15 -7.62 15.45 8.13
C GLN A 15 -8.73 15.52 7.08
N ARG A 16 -9.93 15.91 7.48
CA ARG A 16 -11.06 16.09 6.56
C ARG A 16 -10.79 17.16 5.51
N MET A 17 -10.21 18.29 5.93
CA MET A 17 -9.83 19.36 5.01
C MET A 17 -8.79 18.89 4.00
N ILE A 18 -7.74 18.24 4.48
CA ILE A 18 -6.64 17.73 3.65
C ILE A 18 -7.10 16.59 2.71
N ALA A 19 -8.03 15.76 3.14
CA ALA A 19 -8.59 14.71 2.28
C ALA A 19 -9.24 15.27 0.98
N HIS A 20 -9.69 16.51 0.98
CA HIS A 20 -10.18 17.19 -0.23
C HIS A 20 -9.09 17.56 -1.25
N CYS A 21 -7.81 17.51 -0.86
CA CYS A 21 -6.70 17.67 -1.81
C CYS A 21 -6.61 16.52 -2.80
N ASN A 22 -7.26 15.38 -2.52
CA ASN A 22 -7.21 14.18 -3.34
C ASN A 22 -5.79 13.72 -3.67
N ASP A 23 -4.90 13.78 -2.68
CA ASP A 23 -3.52 13.35 -2.80
C ASP A 23 -3.13 12.42 -1.64
N GLY A 24 -2.56 11.23 -1.99
CA GLY A 24 -2.22 10.21 -1.01
C GLY A 24 -0.97 10.51 -0.18
N HIS A 25 -0.11 11.44 -0.63
CA HIS A 25 1.05 11.93 0.11
C HIS A 25 0.78 13.21 0.90
N THR A 26 -0.41 13.81 0.76
CA THR A 26 -0.84 14.96 1.54
C THR A 26 -1.77 14.50 2.66
N PHE A 27 -1.25 14.40 3.89
CA PHE A 27 -1.97 13.87 5.04
C PHE A 27 -1.57 14.54 6.34
N VAL A 28 -2.42 14.41 7.37
CA VAL A 28 -2.09 14.78 8.76
C VAL A 28 -1.84 13.52 9.56
N GLN A 29 -0.68 13.45 10.17
CA GLN A 29 -0.31 12.41 11.13
C GLN A 29 -0.28 13.00 12.54
N GLY A 30 -0.77 12.22 13.50
CA GLY A 30 -0.77 12.58 14.93
C GLY A 30 -1.14 11.40 15.79
N ASN A 31 -1.06 11.58 17.10
CA ASN A 31 -1.48 10.55 18.05
C ASN A 31 -2.98 10.30 17.90
N ILE A 32 -3.36 9.03 17.76
CA ILE A 32 -4.74 8.61 17.65
C ILE A 32 -5.16 8.05 19.01
N SER A 33 -6.08 8.73 19.67
CA SER A 33 -6.58 8.34 21.00
C SER A 33 -7.35 7.01 20.99
N LYS A 34 -7.94 6.63 19.84
CA LYS A 34 -8.69 5.40 19.69
C LYS A 34 -7.78 4.27 19.24
N PRO A 35 -7.55 3.24 20.08
CA PRO A 35 -6.72 2.11 19.70
C PRO A 35 -7.31 1.37 18.48
N ALA A 36 -6.43 0.77 17.71
CA ALA A 36 -6.82 -0.12 16.64
C ALA A 36 -7.39 -1.43 17.20
N THR A 37 -8.40 -1.98 16.55
CA THR A 37 -8.83 -3.36 16.76
C THR A 37 -7.86 -4.29 16.00
N PRO A 38 -7.30 -5.34 16.62
CA PRO A 38 -6.33 -6.23 15.97
C PRO A 38 -6.98 -7.20 14.96
N LEU A 39 -7.65 -6.63 13.98
CA LEU A 39 -8.40 -7.31 12.94
C LEU A 39 -8.19 -6.61 11.61
N LEU A 40 -7.68 -7.30 10.62
CA LEU A 40 -7.57 -6.81 9.26
C LEU A 40 -8.67 -7.37 8.39
N LEU A 41 -9.18 -6.52 7.51
CA LEU A 41 -10.21 -6.87 6.53
C LEU A 41 -9.65 -6.81 5.12
N LYS A 42 -10.29 -7.54 4.22
CA LYS A 42 -10.07 -7.51 2.78
C LYS A 42 -11.39 -7.29 2.06
N MET A 43 -11.40 -6.33 1.13
CA MET A 43 -12.56 -6.12 0.26
C MET A 43 -12.46 -7.02 -0.95
N LEU A 44 -13.43 -7.92 -1.12
CA LEU A 44 -13.54 -8.82 -2.26
C LEU A 44 -14.98 -8.82 -2.73
N GLU A 45 -15.20 -8.71 -4.04
CA GLU A 45 -16.54 -8.78 -4.63
C GLU A 45 -17.54 -7.86 -3.92
N ASP A 46 -17.08 -6.66 -3.54
CA ASP A 46 -17.86 -5.61 -2.86
C ASP A 46 -18.28 -5.93 -1.41
N ARG A 47 -17.65 -6.92 -0.77
CA ARG A 47 -17.89 -7.37 0.60
C ARG A 47 -16.60 -7.31 1.44
N ALA A 48 -16.76 -7.08 2.73
CA ALA A 48 -15.64 -7.03 3.67
C ALA A 48 -15.45 -8.38 4.36
N TYR A 49 -14.30 -9.00 4.20
CA TYR A 49 -13.97 -10.28 4.82
C TYR A 49 -12.82 -10.13 5.81
N VAL A 50 -12.84 -10.91 6.87
CA VAL A 50 -11.71 -11.02 7.81
C VAL A 50 -10.53 -11.65 7.08
N ASP A 51 -9.46 -10.89 6.92
CA ASP A 51 -8.22 -11.37 6.31
C ASP A 51 -7.23 -11.90 7.35
N ASP A 52 -7.07 -11.18 8.46
CA ASP A 52 -6.18 -11.60 9.54
C ASP A 52 -6.76 -11.25 10.91
N VAL A 53 -6.62 -12.17 11.87
CA VAL A 53 -7.01 -12.00 13.26
C VAL A 53 -5.74 -12.00 14.10
N GLN A 54 -5.40 -10.85 14.67
CA GLN A 54 -4.10 -10.61 15.30
C GLN A 54 -4.18 -10.58 16.83
N SER A 55 -5.26 -11.10 17.39
CA SER A 55 -5.46 -11.25 18.83
C SER A 55 -6.12 -12.56 19.20
N GLN A 56 -5.59 -13.23 20.21
CA GLN A 56 -6.19 -14.45 20.76
C GLN A 56 -7.58 -14.16 21.33
N VAL A 57 -7.79 -13.00 21.94
CA VAL A 57 -9.11 -12.57 22.46
C VAL A 57 -10.17 -12.59 21.35
N LEU A 58 -9.86 -12.07 20.15
CA LEU A 58 -10.78 -12.08 19.02
C LEU A 58 -11.01 -13.50 18.47
N VAL A 59 -9.97 -14.34 18.51
CA VAL A 59 -10.07 -15.76 18.16
C VAL A 59 -11.00 -16.47 19.15
N ASP A 60 -10.90 -16.22 20.46
CA ASP A 60 -11.75 -16.82 21.49
C ASP A 60 -13.20 -16.33 21.40
N MET A 61 -13.41 -15.08 20.96
CA MET A 61 -14.73 -14.58 20.58
C MET A 61 -15.28 -15.27 19.32
N GLY A 62 -14.51 -16.15 18.69
CA GLY A 62 -14.87 -16.95 17.52
C GLY A 62 -14.85 -16.19 16.21
N ILE A 63 -14.05 -15.11 16.10
CA ILE A 63 -13.76 -14.45 14.84
C ILE A 63 -12.68 -15.28 14.11
N ARG A 64 -12.87 -15.52 12.83
CA ARG A 64 -12.00 -16.37 12.01
C ARG A 64 -11.77 -15.74 10.64
N ARG A 65 -10.62 -16.02 10.04
CA ARG A 65 -10.29 -15.66 8.66
C ARG A 65 -11.36 -16.20 7.69
N GLY A 66 -11.78 -15.38 6.74
CA GLY A 66 -12.79 -15.70 5.73
C GLY A 66 -14.24 -15.41 6.17
N MET A 67 -14.48 -14.96 7.41
CA MET A 67 -15.82 -14.49 7.83
C MET A 67 -16.14 -13.15 7.14
N GLU A 68 -17.35 -12.98 6.63
CA GLU A 68 -17.85 -11.70 6.11
C GLU A 68 -18.29 -10.81 7.27
N LEU A 69 -17.72 -9.61 7.38
CA LEU A 69 -18.21 -8.54 8.26
C LEU A 69 -19.33 -7.79 7.54
N THR A 70 -20.56 -7.89 8.00
CA THR A 70 -21.73 -7.30 7.34
C THR A 70 -22.13 -5.96 7.92
N HIS A 71 -22.07 -5.82 9.27
CA HIS A 71 -22.48 -4.60 9.96
C HIS A 71 -21.51 -4.23 11.08
N ILE A 72 -21.39 -2.94 11.32
CA ILE A 72 -20.71 -2.33 12.47
C ILE A 72 -21.75 -1.45 13.18
N ASN A 73 -22.02 -1.72 14.46
CA ASN A 73 -23.06 -1.03 15.25
C ASN A 73 -24.44 -1.00 14.55
N GLY A 74 -24.80 -2.08 13.84
CA GLY A 74 -26.06 -2.19 13.11
C GLY A 74 -26.10 -1.45 11.78
N ILE A 75 -25.01 -0.76 11.38
CA ILE A 75 -24.88 -0.05 10.10
C ILE A 75 -24.14 -0.99 9.13
N PRO A 76 -24.60 -1.20 7.88
CA PRO A 76 -23.87 -1.95 6.87
C PRO A 76 -22.43 -1.44 6.74
N VAL A 77 -21.45 -2.36 6.67
CA VAL A 77 -20.02 -2.04 6.73
C VAL A 77 -19.58 -0.97 5.72
N LYS A 78 -20.10 -1.01 4.49
CA LYS A 78 -19.80 0.00 3.47
C LYS A 78 -20.28 1.39 3.89
N LYS A 79 -21.56 1.50 4.28
CA LYS A 79 -22.12 2.77 4.75
C LYS A 79 -21.41 3.29 6.00
N TYR A 80 -20.96 2.39 6.87
CA TYR A 80 -20.19 2.78 8.05
C TYR A 80 -18.83 3.37 7.65
N GLY A 81 -18.08 2.71 6.76
CA GLY A 81 -16.79 3.19 6.27
C GLY A 81 -16.91 4.50 5.50
N GLU A 82 -17.88 4.60 4.58
CA GLU A 82 -18.16 5.81 3.80
C GLU A 82 -18.49 7.02 4.69
N LYS A 83 -19.19 6.81 5.79
CA LYS A 83 -19.58 7.89 6.73
C LYS A 83 -18.46 8.26 7.71
N ASN A 84 -17.75 7.26 8.27
CA ASN A 84 -16.91 7.46 9.45
C ASN A 84 -15.40 7.47 9.17
N VAL A 85 -14.95 6.92 8.03
CA VAL A 85 -13.54 6.81 7.68
C VAL A 85 -13.19 7.53 6.38
N MET A 86 -13.92 7.25 5.31
CA MET A 86 -13.65 7.79 3.97
C MET A 86 -13.51 9.31 3.89
N PRO A 87 -14.29 10.13 4.63
CA PRO A 87 -14.14 11.59 4.60
C PRO A 87 -12.80 12.12 5.12
N TYR A 88 -12.01 11.25 5.78
CA TYR A 88 -10.69 11.57 6.35
C TYR A 88 -9.55 10.89 5.59
N ALA A 89 -9.88 10.12 4.56
CA ALA A 89 -8.95 9.33 3.79
C ALA A 89 -8.25 10.18 2.71
N ALA A 90 -6.99 10.53 2.94
CA ALA A 90 -6.15 11.19 1.94
C ALA A 90 -5.79 10.18 0.83
N ALA A 91 -6.26 10.41 -0.39
CA ALA A 91 -6.10 9.44 -1.47
C ALA A 91 -6.15 10.12 -2.84
N SER A 92 -5.24 9.76 -3.74
CA SER A 92 -5.21 10.22 -5.12
C SER A 92 -6.18 9.42 -6.01
N THR A 93 -6.50 8.17 -5.62
CA THR A 93 -7.33 7.26 -6.43
C THR A 93 -8.44 6.62 -5.60
N ASN A 94 -9.48 6.12 -6.28
CA ASN A 94 -10.57 5.41 -5.61
C ASN A 94 -10.12 4.06 -5.04
N GLN A 95 -9.23 3.32 -5.73
CA GLN A 95 -8.71 2.04 -5.23
C GLN A 95 -7.91 2.24 -3.94
N TRP A 96 -7.07 3.27 -3.86
CA TRP A 96 -6.34 3.59 -2.63
C TRP A 96 -7.29 4.07 -1.53
N ARG A 97 -8.26 4.94 -1.85
CA ARG A 97 -9.27 5.41 -0.90
C ARG A 97 -10.07 4.26 -0.30
N ASN A 98 -10.53 3.33 -1.12
CA ASN A 98 -11.25 2.14 -0.66
C ASN A 98 -10.36 1.29 0.25
N ARG A 99 -9.09 1.07 -0.15
CA ARG A 99 -8.15 0.30 0.65
C ARG A 99 -7.93 0.90 2.02
N ILE A 100 -7.60 2.20 2.14
CA ILE A 100 -7.38 2.85 3.43
C ILE A 100 -8.66 2.99 4.25
N THR A 101 -9.83 3.01 3.60
CA THR A 101 -11.12 3.04 4.31
C THR A 101 -11.47 1.68 4.89
N PHE A 102 -11.32 0.60 4.14
CA PHE A 102 -11.88 -0.71 4.49
C PHE A 102 -10.85 -1.77 4.87
N GLU A 103 -9.60 -1.67 4.40
CA GLU A 103 -8.55 -2.67 4.62
C GLU A 103 -7.46 -2.18 5.59
N SER A 104 -7.66 -1.04 6.24
CA SER A 104 -6.81 -0.52 7.31
C SER A 104 -7.45 -0.72 8.68
N TYR A 105 -6.66 -0.49 9.72
CA TYR A 105 -7.20 -0.52 11.10
C TYR A 105 -8.18 0.62 11.42
N ASP A 106 -8.27 1.66 10.58
CA ASP A 106 -9.07 2.85 10.88
C ASP A 106 -10.57 2.57 10.88
N LEU A 107 -11.02 1.57 10.11
CA LEU A 107 -12.43 1.18 10.06
C LEU A 107 -12.96 0.71 11.43
N LEU A 108 -12.13 0.04 12.20
CA LEU A 108 -12.53 -0.62 13.45
C LEU A 108 -11.89 0.04 14.69
N ARG A 109 -11.45 1.30 14.60
CA ARG A 109 -10.99 2.03 15.78
C ARG A 109 -12.15 2.30 16.73
N CYS A 110 -11.91 2.00 18.00
CA CYS A 110 -12.89 2.14 19.06
C CYS A 110 -12.23 2.73 20.30
N ALA A 111 -12.87 3.69 20.96
CA ALA A 111 -12.31 4.26 22.19
C ALA A 111 -12.20 3.20 23.29
N VAL A 112 -11.23 3.37 24.17
CA VAL A 112 -11.02 2.46 25.30
C VAL A 112 -12.30 2.40 26.15
N GLY A 113 -12.80 1.18 26.39
CA GLY A 113 -14.04 0.96 27.15
C GLY A 113 -15.35 1.10 26.35
N GLU A 114 -15.32 1.70 25.14
CA GLU A 114 -16.48 1.72 24.26
C GLU A 114 -16.77 0.34 23.64
N GLY A 115 -18.07 0.02 23.48
CA GLY A 115 -18.48 -1.19 22.78
C GLY A 115 -18.60 -0.99 21.28
N LEU A 116 -18.01 -1.90 20.51
CA LEU A 116 -18.17 -2.00 19.07
C LEU A 116 -18.88 -3.32 18.73
N ARG A 117 -20.11 -3.25 18.24
CA ARG A 117 -20.84 -4.43 17.79
C ARG A 117 -20.44 -4.77 16.35
N LEU A 118 -19.98 -5.98 16.13
CA LEU A 118 -19.56 -6.53 14.84
C LEU A 118 -20.46 -7.70 14.48
N ASP A 119 -21.15 -7.62 13.34
CA ASP A 119 -22.04 -8.69 12.87
C ASP A 119 -21.38 -9.38 11.65
N PHE A 120 -21.18 -10.68 11.78
CA PHE A 120 -20.51 -11.52 10.80
C PHE A 120 -21.45 -12.55 10.19
N VAL A 121 -21.11 -13.01 8.98
CA VAL A 121 -21.67 -14.20 8.33
C VAL A 121 -20.54 -15.13 7.91
N HIS A 122 -20.70 -16.43 8.16
CA HIS A 122 -19.77 -17.46 7.71
C HIS A 122 -20.54 -18.76 7.43
N ASP A 123 -20.39 -19.31 6.24
CA ASP A 123 -21.09 -20.50 5.79
C ASP A 123 -22.62 -20.44 6.09
N GLY A 124 -23.24 -19.28 5.79
CA GLY A 124 -24.66 -19.04 6.01
C GLY A 124 -25.08 -18.78 7.47
N ARG A 125 -24.18 -18.93 8.43
CA ARG A 125 -24.45 -18.70 9.86
C ARG A 125 -24.13 -17.27 10.26
N LYS A 126 -25.06 -16.63 10.98
CA LYS A 126 -24.88 -15.28 11.53
C LYS A 126 -24.20 -15.35 12.89
N LYS A 127 -23.30 -14.41 13.16
CA LYS A 127 -22.65 -14.25 14.45
C LYS A 127 -22.53 -12.76 14.78
N SER A 128 -22.91 -12.37 15.98
CA SER A 128 -22.71 -11.03 16.52
C SER A 128 -21.71 -11.06 17.66
N VAL A 129 -20.74 -10.17 17.64
CA VAL A 129 -19.70 -10.04 18.65
C VAL A 129 -19.72 -8.61 19.17
N LYS A 130 -19.65 -8.43 20.49
CA LYS A 130 -19.43 -7.12 21.14
C LYS A 130 -17.95 -7.04 21.54
N TYR A 131 -17.19 -6.29 20.79
CA TYR A 131 -15.81 -5.94 21.10
C TYR A 131 -15.79 -4.70 22.00
N VAL A 132 -14.86 -4.65 22.95
CA VAL A 132 -14.62 -3.47 23.77
C VAL A 132 -13.28 -2.86 23.40
N GLY A 133 -13.25 -1.57 23.08
CA GLY A 133 -12.05 -0.88 22.65
C GLY A 133 -10.90 -1.04 23.66
N GLY A 134 -9.73 -1.40 23.16
CA GLY A 134 -8.54 -1.65 23.97
C GLY A 134 -8.50 -2.99 24.71
N SER A 135 -9.52 -3.84 24.61
CA SER A 135 -9.58 -5.12 25.32
C SER A 135 -8.78 -6.25 24.68
N ALA A 136 -8.39 -6.12 23.41
CA ALA A 136 -7.67 -7.15 22.68
C ALA A 136 -6.25 -6.63 22.30
N PRO A 137 -5.17 -7.30 22.77
CA PRO A 137 -3.81 -6.98 22.38
C PRO A 137 -3.48 -7.54 20.98
N PHE A 138 -2.37 -7.06 20.40
CA PHE A 138 -1.80 -7.60 19.15
C PHE A 138 -0.85 -8.77 19.46
N ASP A 139 -1.32 -9.81 20.14
CA ASP A 139 -0.52 -10.95 20.62
C ASP A 139 -0.27 -12.04 19.57
N LEU A 140 -1.03 -12.05 18.47
CA LEU A 140 -0.84 -12.94 17.33
C LEU A 140 -0.18 -12.25 16.12
N LEU A 141 0.23 -10.99 16.27
CA LEU A 141 0.89 -10.25 15.18
C LEU A 141 2.27 -10.85 14.88
N LYS A 142 2.41 -11.48 13.72
CA LYS A 142 3.69 -12.03 13.27
C LYS A 142 4.49 -10.95 12.54
N GLN A 143 5.69 -10.68 13.01
CA GLN A 143 6.63 -9.89 12.24
C GLN A 143 7.06 -10.68 11.00
N LYS A 144 6.84 -10.09 9.84
CA LYS A 144 7.25 -10.66 8.56
C LYS A 144 8.57 -10.01 8.14
N PRO A 145 9.55 -10.77 7.57
CA PRO A 145 10.76 -10.17 7.03
C PRO A 145 10.43 -9.20 5.90
N VAL A 146 11.26 -8.19 5.70
CA VAL A 146 11.06 -7.21 4.61
C VAL A 146 11.27 -7.86 3.25
N ILE A 147 12.27 -8.72 3.16
CA ILE A 147 12.54 -9.59 2.02
C ILE A 147 12.23 -11.03 2.43
N SER A 148 11.50 -11.75 1.62
CA SER A 148 11.39 -13.21 1.73
C SER A 148 11.51 -13.85 0.35
N PHE A 149 12.23 -14.96 0.30
CA PHE A 149 12.39 -15.75 -0.90
C PHE A 149 12.01 -17.20 -0.64
N THR A 150 11.28 -17.80 -1.56
CA THR A 150 10.87 -19.22 -1.52
C THR A 150 10.79 -19.76 -2.94
N GLU A 151 11.32 -20.95 -3.18
CA GLU A 151 11.04 -21.68 -4.43
C GLU A 151 9.66 -22.34 -4.30
N ILE A 152 8.67 -21.83 -5.08
CA ILE A 152 7.25 -22.24 -4.98
C ILE A 152 6.90 -23.37 -5.93
N LYS A 153 7.69 -23.54 -7.00
CA LYS A 153 7.61 -24.64 -7.98
C LYS A 153 9.04 -24.87 -8.49
N LYS A 154 9.40 -26.08 -8.91
CA LYS A 154 10.74 -26.42 -9.36
C LYS A 154 11.28 -25.40 -10.38
N GLY A 155 12.29 -24.66 -9.98
CA GLY A 155 12.93 -23.61 -10.77
C GLY A 155 12.18 -22.27 -10.81
N ILE A 156 11.06 -22.10 -10.10
CA ILE A 156 10.32 -20.82 -10.03
C ILE A 156 10.40 -20.29 -8.61
N GLY A 157 11.07 -19.14 -8.44
CA GLY A 157 11.18 -18.44 -7.16
C GLY A 157 10.05 -17.41 -6.98
N LEU A 158 9.70 -17.18 -5.73
CA LEU A 158 8.88 -16.06 -5.28
C LEU A 158 9.72 -15.16 -4.38
N LEU A 159 10.00 -13.95 -4.82
CA LEU A 159 10.59 -12.87 -4.05
C LEU A 159 9.48 -11.93 -3.60
N THR A 160 9.25 -11.82 -2.30
CA THR A 160 8.30 -10.84 -1.74
C THR A 160 9.06 -9.69 -1.11
N ILE A 161 8.72 -8.45 -1.48
CA ILE A 161 9.29 -7.21 -0.97
C ILE A 161 8.18 -6.41 -0.30
N ARG A 162 8.21 -6.27 1.03
CA ARG A 162 7.09 -5.72 1.79
C ARG A 162 7.11 -4.21 1.95
N ASP A 163 8.29 -3.62 1.97
CA ASP A 163 8.49 -2.18 1.98
C ASP A 163 9.90 -1.84 1.48
N PHE A 164 10.14 -0.54 1.23
CA PHE A 164 11.45 -0.01 0.86
C PHE A 164 12.05 0.91 1.94
N TRP A 165 11.46 0.95 3.15
CA TRP A 165 11.89 1.84 4.23
C TRP A 165 13.08 1.30 5.02
N ARG A 166 13.15 0.01 5.26
CA ARG A 166 14.09 -0.58 6.21
C ARG A 166 15.53 -0.44 5.73
N SER A 167 16.41 -0.03 6.65
CA SER A 167 17.83 0.20 6.35
C SER A 167 18.60 -1.06 5.93
N ASN A 168 18.17 -2.24 6.41
CA ASN A 168 18.79 -3.54 6.13
C ASN A 168 18.25 -4.23 4.86
N ILE A 169 17.35 -3.59 4.09
CA ILE A 169 16.70 -4.22 2.94
C ILE A 169 17.69 -4.69 1.88
N ARG A 170 18.74 -3.92 1.63
CA ARG A 170 19.77 -4.29 0.62
C ARG A 170 20.55 -5.52 1.06
N GLU A 171 20.91 -5.60 2.33
CA GLU A 171 21.60 -6.75 2.90
C GLU A 171 20.71 -8.01 2.86
N GLU A 172 19.44 -7.90 3.24
CA GLU A 172 18.50 -9.02 3.16
C GLU A 172 18.25 -9.46 1.71
N PHE A 173 18.19 -8.51 0.78
CA PHE A 173 18.06 -8.81 -0.64
C PHE A 173 19.33 -9.53 -1.17
N ASP A 174 20.52 -9.05 -0.85
CA ASP A 174 21.77 -9.67 -1.29
C ASP A 174 21.89 -11.12 -0.82
N LYS A 175 21.49 -11.42 0.43
CA LYS A 175 21.41 -12.80 0.94
C LYS A 175 20.40 -13.65 0.14
N ALA A 176 19.23 -13.10 -0.18
CA ALA A 176 18.24 -13.80 -0.97
C ALA A 176 18.68 -13.99 -2.43
N PHE A 177 19.46 -13.04 -2.98
CA PHE A 177 19.89 -13.04 -4.38
C PHE A 177 20.74 -14.25 -4.75
N GLU A 178 21.52 -14.80 -3.83
CA GLU A 178 22.27 -16.05 -4.04
C GLU A 178 21.36 -17.23 -4.40
N SER A 179 20.17 -17.28 -3.84
CA SER A 179 19.17 -18.32 -4.14
C SER A 179 18.33 -17.96 -5.37
N ILE A 180 17.98 -16.66 -5.52
CA ILE A 180 17.27 -16.14 -6.69
C ILE A 180 18.04 -16.44 -7.97
N SER A 181 19.37 -16.22 -7.98
CA SER A 181 20.22 -16.43 -9.14
C SER A 181 20.26 -17.89 -9.64
N LYS A 182 19.81 -18.86 -8.86
CA LYS A 182 19.73 -20.28 -9.23
C LYS A 182 18.40 -20.68 -9.86
N THR A 183 17.37 -19.82 -9.80
CA THR A 183 16.04 -20.12 -10.36
C THR A 183 16.01 -19.97 -11.87
N LYS A 184 15.02 -20.58 -12.52
CA LYS A 184 14.78 -20.47 -13.97
C LYS A 184 13.83 -19.33 -14.32
N ALA A 185 12.98 -18.96 -13.36
CA ALA A 185 12.02 -17.85 -13.47
C ALA A 185 11.73 -17.30 -12.07
N LEU A 186 11.25 -16.05 -12.00
CA LEU A 186 11.02 -15.35 -10.75
C LEU A 186 9.64 -14.65 -10.78
N ILE A 187 8.91 -14.75 -9.69
CA ILE A 187 7.80 -13.87 -9.38
C ILE A 187 8.29 -12.87 -8.35
N VAL A 188 8.17 -11.58 -8.63
CA VAL A 188 8.45 -10.49 -7.69
C VAL A 188 7.12 -9.95 -7.18
N ASP A 189 6.86 -10.08 -5.89
CA ASP A 189 5.62 -9.65 -5.26
C ASP A 189 5.85 -8.38 -4.43
N ILE A 190 5.34 -7.24 -4.95
CA ILE A 190 5.33 -5.95 -4.26
C ILE A 190 3.91 -5.50 -3.91
N ARG A 191 2.97 -6.42 -3.87
CA ARG A 191 1.61 -6.12 -3.39
C ARG A 191 1.66 -5.72 -1.92
N CYS A 192 0.81 -4.78 -1.54
CA CYS A 192 0.80 -4.19 -0.21
C CYS A 192 2.12 -3.49 0.21
N ASN A 193 3.04 -3.24 -0.71
CA ASN A 193 4.25 -2.48 -0.45
C ASN A 193 3.94 -0.97 -0.53
N GLY A 194 3.90 -0.31 0.61
CA GLY A 194 3.59 1.13 0.73
C GLY A 194 4.72 2.06 0.29
N GLY A 195 5.81 1.55 -0.27
CA GLY A 195 6.93 2.36 -0.73
C GLY A 195 8.04 2.52 0.30
N GLY A 196 8.70 3.66 0.26
CA GLY A 196 9.84 3.99 1.11
C GLY A 196 10.92 4.78 0.37
N ASN A 197 12.15 4.31 0.42
CA ASN A 197 13.28 4.93 -0.25
C ASN A 197 13.43 4.38 -1.68
N SER A 198 13.25 5.23 -2.68
CA SER A 198 13.38 4.86 -4.11
C SER A 198 14.78 4.33 -4.44
N GLY A 199 15.84 4.79 -3.77
CA GLY A 199 17.19 4.23 -3.94
C GLY A 199 17.31 2.75 -3.52
N ASN A 200 16.40 2.23 -2.68
CA ASN A 200 16.34 0.81 -2.36
C ASN A 200 15.58 0.03 -3.46
N SER A 201 14.52 0.61 -4.01
CA SER A 201 13.82 0.02 -5.16
C SER A 201 14.72 -0.07 -6.39
N GLU A 202 15.47 1.00 -6.69
CA GLU A 202 16.47 1.04 -7.74
C GLU A 202 17.57 0.00 -7.54
N TYR A 203 18.10 -0.11 -6.30
CA TYR A 203 19.13 -1.09 -5.96
C TYR A 203 18.70 -2.53 -6.31
N ILE A 204 17.48 -2.89 -5.92
CA ILE A 204 16.95 -4.24 -6.20
C ILE A 204 16.73 -4.43 -7.70
N LEU A 205 16.13 -3.45 -8.39
CA LEU A 205 15.85 -3.58 -9.82
C LEU A 205 17.11 -3.71 -10.66
N ARG A 206 18.20 -3.04 -10.28
CA ARG A 206 19.52 -3.14 -10.95
C ARG A 206 20.11 -4.56 -10.94
N HIS A 207 19.76 -5.39 -9.97
CA HIS A 207 20.14 -6.80 -9.94
C HIS A 207 19.26 -7.68 -10.82
N LEU A 208 18.07 -7.20 -11.16
CA LEU A 208 17.07 -7.96 -11.92
C LEU A 208 17.08 -7.64 -13.42
N THR A 209 18.04 -6.84 -13.91
CA THR A 209 18.17 -6.47 -15.31
C THR A 209 19.61 -6.15 -15.69
N ASP A 210 19.96 -6.39 -16.94
CA ASP A 210 21.19 -5.95 -17.60
C ASP A 210 21.01 -4.67 -18.42
N LYS A 211 19.79 -4.10 -18.45
CA LYS A 211 19.47 -2.88 -19.20
C LYS A 211 19.63 -1.64 -18.34
N GLN A 212 19.93 -0.52 -18.98
CA GLN A 212 19.78 0.79 -18.34
C GLN A 212 18.33 1.05 -18.00
N ILE A 213 18.09 1.58 -16.81
CA ILE A 213 16.80 1.97 -16.27
C ILE A 213 16.70 3.48 -16.38
N VAL A 214 15.51 3.99 -16.69
CA VAL A 214 15.21 5.41 -16.57
C VAL A 214 14.16 5.57 -15.48
N SER A 215 14.43 6.43 -14.49
CA SER A 215 13.46 6.71 -13.44
C SER A 215 12.36 7.65 -13.93
N SER A 216 11.29 7.80 -13.13
CA SER A 216 10.23 8.76 -13.39
C SER A 216 10.80 10.16 -13.60
N SER A 217 10.23 10.89 -14.54
CA SER A 217 10.35 12.35 -14.60
C SER A 217 9.44 12.96 -13.53
N TRP A 218 9.72 14.19 -13.11
CA TRP A 218 8.87 14.84 -12.12
C TRP A 218 8.92 16.36 -12.24
N LYS A 219 7.89 17.01 -11.74
CA LYS A 219 7.78 18.44 -11.61
C LYS A 219 7.37 18.85 -10.20
N SER A 220 7.81 20.02 -9.78
CA SER A 220 7.51 20.60 -8.47
C SER A 220 7.28 22.11 -8.62
N PRO A 221 6.22 22.67 -7.99
CA PRO A 221 6.02 24.11 -8.01
C PRO A 221 7.13 24.82 -7.25
N MET A 222 7.64 25.89 -7.85
CA MET A 222 8.60 26.79 -7.18
C MET A 222 7.84 27.94 -6.54
N TYR A 223 7.70 27.90 -5.22
CA TYR A 223 7.06 28.96 -4.48
C TYR A 223 8.07 29.98 -3.99
N ILE A 224 8.08 31.16 -4.63
CA ILE A 224 8.88 32.32 -4.22
C ILE A 224 7.90 33.36 -3.64
N PRO A 225 7.89 33.59 -2.30
CA PRO A 225 6.90 34.47 -1.67
C PRO A 225 6.85 35.88 -2.25
N ALA A 226 8.01 36.46 -2.58
CA ALA A 226 8.08 37.77 -3.20
C ALA A 226 7.39 37.79 -4.59
N PHE A 227 7.62 36.75 -5.41
CA PHE A 227 6.99 36.68 -6.74
C PHE A 227 5.48 36.48 -6.64
N ALA A 228 5.03 35.65 -5.69
CA ALA A 228 3.61 35.49 -5.42
C ALA A 228 2.94 36.80 -4.97
N SER A 229 3.61 37.60 -4.10
CA SER A 229 3.11 38.91 -3.68
C SER A 229 3.04 39.96 -4.80
N TRP A 230 3.85 39.80 -5.85
CA TRP A 230 3.84 40.66 -7.03
C TRP A 230 2.88 40.17 -8.13
N GLY A 231 2.10 39.13 -7.85
CA GLY A 231 1.16 38.56 -8.81
C GLY A 231 1.81 37.84 -9.98
N ARG A 232 3.07 37.40 -9.85
CA ARG A 232 3.73 36.57 -10.84
C ARG A 232 3.19 35.17 -10.82
N GLU A 233 3.11 34.52 -11.98
CA GLU A 233 2.74 33.12 -12.10
C GLU A 233 3.77 32.22 -11.39
N LEU A 234 3.30 31.07 -10.86
CA LEU A 234 4.15 30.06 -10.27
C LEU A 234 5.02 29.43 -11.37
N GLU A 235 6.30 29.36 -11.13
CA GLU A 235 7.24 28.61 -11.95
C GLU A 235 7.27 27.14 -11.49
N GLU A 236 7.58 26.23 -12.41
CA GLU A 236 7.77 24.81 -12.10
C GLU A 236 9.25 24.43 -12.32
N TYR A 237 9.81 23.74 -11.35
CA TYR A 237 11.05 22.99 -11.54
C TYR A 237 10.68 21.60 -12.08
N SER A 238 11.39 21.14 -13.12
CA SER A 238 11.17 19.81 -13.69
C SER A 238 12.48 19.02 -13.80
N SER A 239 12.37 17.71 -13.67
CA SER A 239 13.45 16.75 -13.88
C SER A 239 13.01 15.68 -14.89
N LYS A 240 13.89 15.34 -15.84
CA LYS A 240 13.61 14.29 -16.84
C LYS A 240 13.80 12.88 -16.32
N GLY A 241 14.01 12.70 -15.03
CA GLY A 241 14.43 11.43 -14.45
C GLY A 241 15.93 11.16 -14.63
N ASN A 242 16.42 10.13 -13.96
CA ASN A 242 17.81 9.73 -13.96
C ASN A 242 18.02 8.46 -14.79
N VAL A 243 19.14 8.39 -15.49
CA VAL A 243 19.61 7.15 -16.10
C VAL A 243 20.38 6.36 -15.05
N ILE A 244 19.93 5.14 -14.77
CA ILE A 244 20.46 4.25 -13.75
C ILE A 244 21.08 3.04 -14.45
N ASN A 245 22.37 2.84 -14.25
CA ASN A 245 23.08 1.70 -14.85
C ASN A 245 22.83 0.41 -14.07
N PRO A 246 22.86 -0.75 -14.75
CA PRO A 246 22.86 -2.06 -14.09
C PRO A 246 23.95 -2.17 -13.03
N ILE A 247 23.84 -3.17 -12.15
CA ILE A 247 24.88 -3.42 -11.14
C ILE A 247 26.20 -3.80 -11.81
N VAL A 248 27.30 -3.26 -11.29
CA VAL A 248 28.64 -3.56 -11.80
C VAL A 248 29.27 -4.64 -10.94
N GLY A 249 29.98 -5.60 -11.55
CA GLY A 249 30.76 -6.64 -10.85
C GLY A 249 29.91 -7.81 -10.32
N LYS A 250 28.60 -7.85 -10.60
CA LYS A 250 27.72 -8.99 -10.33
C LYS A 250 26.94 -9.35 -11.60
N GLU A 251 26.63 -10.62 -11.78
CA GLU A 251 25.77 -11.08 -12.87
C GLU A 251 24.31 -10.68 -12.55
N ALA A 252 23.70 -9.97 -13.49
CA ALA A 252 22.29 -9.61 -13.36
C ALA A 252 21.37 -10.81 -13.63
N TYR A 253 20.23 -10.85 -12.95
CA TYR A 253 19.21 -11.84 -13.22
C TYR A 253 18.41 -11.46 -14.47
N THR A 254 18.64 -12.17 -15.58
CA THR A 254 18.01 -11.87 -16.88
C THR A 254 16.91 -12.86 -17.29
N ARG A 255 16.68 -13.92 -16.49
CA ARG A 255 15.65 -14.93 -16.74
C ARG A 255 14.24 -14.35 -16.61
N PRO A 256 13.17 -15.03 -17.08
CA PRO A 256 11.80 -14.53 -17.03
C PRO A 256 11.37 -14.06 -15.64
N ILE A 257 10.74 -12.89 -15.57
CA ILE A 257 10.15 -12.34 -14.35
C ILE A 257 8.70 -11.94 -14.62
N VAL A 258 7.83 -12.15 -13.61
CA VAL A 258 6.51 -11.55 -13.49
C VAL A 258 6.48 -10.71 -12.23
N LEU A 259 5.97 -9.48 -12.33
CA LEU A 259 5.78 -8.57 -11.21
C LEU A 259 4.32 -8.59 -10.75
N LEU A 260 4.08 -8.74 -9.43
CA LEU A 260 2.75 -8.65 -8.85
C LEU A 260 2.55 -7.30 -8.16
N VAL A 261 1.43 -6.64 -8.48
CA VAL A 261 1.05 -5.34 -7.93
C VAL A 261 -0.41 -5.33 -7.48
N ASP A 262 -0.75 -4.44 -6.56
CA ASP A 262 -2.14 -4.21 -6.14
C ASP A 262 -2.36 -2.74 -5.72
N ALA A 263 -3.57 -2.41 -5.27
CA ALA A 263 -3.91 -1.08 -4.77
C ALA A 263 -3.06 -0.63 -3.55
N GLY A 264 -2.35 -1.55 -2.90
CA GLY A 264 -1.40 -1.26 -1.82
C GLY A 264 0.04 -1.06 -2.29
N THR A 265 0.33 -1.26 -3.56
CA THR A 265 1.59 -0.86 -4.19
C THR A 265 1.58 0.65 -4.34
N PHE A 266 2.48 1.35 -3.62
CA PHE A 266 2.38 2.79 -3.43
C PHE A 266 3.76 3.46 -3.38
N SER A 267 3.87 4.73 -3.80
CA SER A 267 5.11 5.53 -3.69
C SER A 267 6.32 4.84 -4.35
N ALA A 268 7.44 4.65 -3.66
CA ALA A 268 8.65 4.01 -4.20
C ALA A 268 8.40 2.59 -4.77
N ALA A 269 7.31 1.93 -4.40
CA ALA A 269 6.91 0.68 -5.03
C ALA A 269 6.26 0.92 -6.41
N GLU A 270 5.63 2.06 -6.61
CA GLU A 270 5.16 2.47 -7.94
C GLU A 270 6.35 2.89 -8.81
N ASP A 271 7.36 3.59 -8.25
CA ASP A 271 8.62 3.86 -8.97
C ASP A 271 9.27 2.56 -9.46
N PHE A 272 9.32 1.53 -8.60
CA PHE A 272 9.81 0.21 -9.01
C PHE A 272 9.02 -0.36 -10.19
N ALA A 273 7.69 -0.33 -10.12
CA ALA A 273 6.83 -0.86 -11.17
C ALA A 273 6.95 -0.08 -12.49
N VAL A 274 7.02 1.26 -12.42
CA VAL A 274 7.22 2.12 -13.59
C VAL A 274 8.56 1.83 -14.28
N MET A 275 9.64 1.73 -13.51
CA MET A 275 10.96 1.39 -14.03
C MET A 275 11.00 -0.01 -14.63
N PHE A 276 10.38 -0.99 -13.97
CA PHE A 276 10.25 -2.37 -14.44
C PHE A 276 9.53 -2.44 -15.80
N MET A 277 8.42 -1.71 -15.93
CA MET A 277 7.65 -1.61 -17.17
C MET A 277 8.42 -0.87 -18.27
N GLY A 278 9.08 0.23 -17.93
CA GLY A 278 9.86 1.05 -18.85
C GLY A 278 10.95 0.27 -19.59
N ILE A 279 11.62 -0.64 -18.89
CA ILE A 279 12.63 -1.53 -19.50
C ILE A 279 12.03 -2.81 -20.10
N ARG A 280 10.70 -2.97 -20.05
CA ARG A 280 9.98 -4.17 -20.52
C ARG A 280 10.58 -5.45 -19.94
N ARG A 281 10.73 -5.47 -18.58
CA ARG A 281 11.43 -6.56 -17.90
C ARG A 281 10.60 -7.84 -17.83
N GLY A 282 9.29 -7.74 -17.91
CA GLY A 282 8.34 -8.84 -17.88
C GLY A 282 6.90 -8.34 -17.74
N GLU A 283 5.97 -9.26 -17.60
CA GLU A 283 4.55 -8.93 -17.38
C GLU A 283 4.32 -8.41 -15.95
N VAL A 284 3.39 -7.47 -15.83
CA VAL A 284 2.89 -6.96 -14.54
C VAL A 284 1.46 -7.45 -14.36
N VAL A 285 1.21 -8.16 -13.28
CA VAL A 285 -0.06 -8.86 -13.02
C VAL A 285 -0.68 -8.37 -11.71
N GLY A 286 -1.98 -8.16 -11.68
CA GLY A 286 -2.72 -7.78 -10.49
C GLY A 286 -3.77 -6.72 -10.73
N THR A 287 -3.93 -5.78 -9.80
CA THR A 287 -4.88 -4.66 -9.90
C THR A 287 -4.13 -3.33 -9.97
N PRO A 288 -4.77 -2.24 -10.44
CA PRO A 288 -4.14 -0.92 -10.47
C PRO A 288 -3.58 -0.51 -9.10
N THR A 289 -2.42 0.14 -9.12
CA THR A 289 -1.69 0.57 -7.92
C THR A 289 -2.34 1.77 -7.23
N GLY A 290 -1.77 2.23 -6.11
CA GLY A 290 -2.33 3.30 -5.30
C GLY A 290 -2.38 4.67 -5.98
N GLY A 291 -1.51 4.93 -6.95
CA GLY A 291 -1.55 6.13 -7.80
C GLY A 291 -1.10 7.39 -7.09
N SER A 292 -0.06 7.30 -6.27
CA SER A 292 0.51 8.48 -5.62
C SER A 292 1.99 8.31 -5.33
N THR A 293 2.79 9.18 -5.90
CA THR A 293 4.20 9.37 -5.58
C THR A 293 4.43 10.82 -5.16
N GLY A 294 5.53 11.08 -4.55
CA GLY A 294 5.92 12.44 -4.17
C GLY A 294 6.80 12.48 -2.94
N ASN A 295 7.59 13.54 -2.81
CA ASN A 295 8.31 13.84 -1.58
C ASN A 295 7.49 14.87 -0.80
N GLY A 296 7.08 14.53 0.42
CA GLY A 296 6.31 15.47 1.21
C GLY A 296 7.18 16.52 1.89
N VAL A 297 6.69 17.75 1.91
CA VAL A 297 7.17 18.78 2.83
C VAL A 297 6.48 18.58 4.17
N ARG A 298 7.28 18.36 5.19
CA ARG A 298 6.77 18.16 6.55
C ARG A 298 6.59 19.50 7.24
N VAL A 299 5.36 19.76 7.69
CA VAL A 299 5.01 20.96 8.46
C VAL A 299 4.60 20.52 9.86
N THR A 300 5.34 20.92 10.88
CA THR A 300 4.97 20.69 12.27
C THR A 300 3.79 21.59 12.63
N LEU A 301 2.69 21.01 13.09
CA LEU A 301 1.44 21.73 13.34
C LEU A 301 1.31 22.23 14.77
N VAL A 302 1.82 21.48 15.74
CA VAL A 302 1.83 21.84 17.19
C VAL A 302 3.00 21.11 17.84
N ASP A 303 3.59 21.71 18.87
CA ASP A 303 4.62 21.07 19.69
C ASP A 303 4.05 19.83 20.38
N ASP A 304 4.82 18.75 20.34
CA ASP A 304 4.82 17.51 21.11
C ASP A 304 3.88 16.37 20.72
N ASP A 305 2.61 16.58 20.33
CA ASP A 305 1.68 15.44 20.14
C ASP A 305 1.07 15.35 18.74
N PHE A 306 1.04 16.43 18.03
CA PHE A 306 0.67 16.45 16.63
C PHE A 306 1.92 16.44 15.82
N SER A 307 2.15 15.33 15.27
CA SER A 307 3.37 15.17 14.60
C SER A 307 3.49 16.13 13.44
N PHE A 308 2.66 16.10 12.43
CA PHE A 308 2.86 16.95 11.27
C PHE A 308 1.75 16.82 10.22
N ALA A 309 1.63 17.83 9.36
CA ALA A 309 1.07 17.68 8.03
C ALA A 309 2.21 17.34 7.06
N ASN A 310 2.00 16.35 6.21
CA ASN A 310 2.83 16.07 5.06
C ASN A 310 2.13 16.62 3.84
N ILE A 311 2.80 17.49 3.09
CA ILE A 311 2.24 18.10 1.89
C ILE A 311 3.04 17.61 0.69
N CYS A 312 2.40 16.98 -0.26
CA CYS A 312 3.05 16.49 -1.48
C CYS A 312 3.72 17.67 -2.21
N SER A 313 4.98 17.50 -2.59
CA SER A 313 5.79 18.58 -3.18
C SER A 313 6.13 18.35 -4.65
N LYS A 314 5.86 17.15 -5.19
CA LYS A 314 6.18 16.85 -6.60
C LYS A 314 5.12 15.94 -7.22
N HIS A 315 5.05 16.01 -8.53
CA HIS A 315 4.22 15.15 -9.37
C HIS A 315 5.11 14.33 -10.30
N ASP A 316 5.05 13.02 -10.20
CA ASP A 316 5.85 12.10 -11.00
C ASP A 316 5.07 11.62 -12.22
N THR A 317 5.83 11.41 -13.31
CA THR A 317 5.33 10.89 -14.59
C THR A 317 6.26 9.76 -15.05
N ALA A 318 5.73 8.70 -15.60
CA ALA A 318 6.52 7.58 -16.10
C ALA A 318 7.51 8.03 -17.20
N PRO A 319 8.63 7.32 -17.44
CA PRO A 319 9.63 7.72 -18.44
C PRO A 319 9.09 7.87 -19.86
N ASP A 320 8.01 7.19 -20.19
CA ASP A 320 7.33 7.28 -21.50
C ASP A 320 6.28 8.40 -21.57
N GLY A 321 6.16 9.21 -20.51
CA GLY A 321 5.18 10.28 -20.40
C GLY A 321 3.82 9.86 -19.87
N THR A 322 3.62 8.58 -19.51
CA THR A 322 2.36 8.11 -18.96
C THR A 322 2.14 8.68 -17.55
N GLU A 323 1.02 9.36 -17.36
CA GLU A 323 0.58 9.83 -16.05
C GLU A 323 0.04 8.67 -15.22
N PHE A 324 0.58 8.47 -14.03
CA PHE A 324 0.11 7.44 -13.11
C PHE A 324 -0.31 7.99 -11.74
N VAL A 325 0.14 9.17 -11.36
CA VAL A 325 -0.35 9.87 -10.17
C VAL A 325 -1.81 10.28 -10.39
N GLY A 326 -2.68 9.92 -9.47
CA GLY A 326 -4.13 10.12 -9.61
C GLY A 326 -4.88 8.99 -10.35
N TYR A 327 -4.17 8.06 -10.98
CA TYR A 327 -4.76 6.94 -11.73
C TYR A 327 -4.34 5.56 -11.19
N GLY A 328 -3.10 5.45 -10.76
CA GLY A 328 -2.41 4.19 -10.50
C GLY A 328 -1.79 3.59 -11.76
N ILE A 329 -0.74 2.82 -11.57
CA ILE A 329 -0.12 2.05 -12.64
C ILE A 329 -1.06 0.89 -12.96
N ARG A 330 -1.49 0.82 -14.22
CA ARG A 330 -2.31 -0.29 -14.70
C ARG A 330 -1.40 -1.47 -15.04
N PRO A 331 -1.60 -2.65 -14.43
CA PRO A 331 -0.85 -3.85 -14.80
C PRO A 331 -1.07 -4.21 -16.27
N THR A 332 -0.10 -4.88 -16.90
CA THR A 332 -0.25 -5.41 -18.28
C THR A 332 -1.34 -6.48 -18.34
N ILE A 333 -1.53 -7.21 -17.25
CA ILE A 333 -2.59 -8.21 -17.10
C ILE A 333 -3.36 -7.92 -15.81
N VAL A 334 -4.58 -7.39 -15.97
CA VAL A 334 -5.46 -7.11 -14.84
C VAL A 334 -6.12 -8.39 -14.35
N VAL A 335 -5.94 -8.71 -13.08
CA VAL A 335 -6.52 -9.88 -12.41
C VAL A 335 -7.15 -9.43 -11.11
N ALA A 336 -8.47 -9.56 -11.01
CA ALA A 336 -9.19 -9.28 -9.77
C ALA A 336 -9.19 -10.49 -8.84
N GLU A 337 -9.00 -10.24 -7.55
CA GLU A 337 -9.18 -11.23 -6.50
C GLU A 337 -10.67 -11.51 -6.27
N THR A 338 -11.00 -12.79 -6.01
CA THR A 338 -12.31 -13.25 -5.56
C THR A 338 -12.21 -13.86 -4.17
N TYR A 339 -13.34 -14.04 -3.49
CA TYR A 339 -13.37 -14.78 -2.23
C TYR A 339 -12.73 -16.17 -2.37
N LYS A 340 -13.06 -16.88 -3.45
CA LYS A 340 -12.54 -18.23 -3.70
C LYS A 340 -11.03 -18.20 -3.87
N SER A 341 -10.49 -17.35 -4.75
CA SER A 341 -9.07 -17.28 -5.04
C SER A 341 -8.24 -16.85 -3.82
N HIS A 342 -8.80 -15.99 -2.96
CA HIS A 342 -8.09 -15.47 -1.80
C HIS A 342 -8.11 -16.42 -0.58
N PHE A 343 -9.23 -17.12 -0.35
CA PHE A 343 -9.42 -17.91 0.87
C PHE A 343 -9.45 -19.42 0.67
N LYS A 344 -9.69 -19.92 -0.54
CA LYS A 344 -9.94 -21.35 -0.80
C LYS A 344 -8.89 -21.98 -1.72
N ASP A 345 -8.38 -21.25 -2.69
CA ASP A 345 -7.40 -21.78 -3.63
C ASP A 345 -5.99 -21.79 -3.01
N LYS A 346 -5.10 -22.63 -3.54
CA LYS A 346 -3.71 -22.75 -3.06
C LYS A 346 -2.92 -21.47 -3.30
N TYR A 347 -3.17 -20.83 -4.41
CA TYR A 347 -2.60 -19.55 -4.81
C TYR A 347 -3.73 -18.60 -5.16
N ASP A 348 -3.55 -17.32 -4.83
CA ASP A 348 -4.49 -16.29 -5.25
C ASP A 348 -4.50 -16.12 -6.78
N ALA A 349 -5.47 -15.36 -7.30
CA ALA A 349 -5.68 -15.23 -8.73
C ALA A 349 -4.46 -14.65 -9.46
N ALA A 350 -3.81 -13.62 -8.90
CA ALA A 350 -2.64 -12.98 -9.50
C ALA A 350 -1.43 -13.93 -9.50
N MET A 351 -1.21 -14.67 -8.40
CA MET A 351 -0.15 -15.68 -8.30
C MET A 351 -0.39 -16.83 -9.28
N THR A 352 -1.63 -17.30 -9.41
CA THR A 352 -2.01 -18.34 -10.37
C THR A 352 -1.68 -17.88 -11.79
N LYS A 353 -2.07 -16.65 -12.15
CA LYS A 353 -1.78 -16.08 -13.47
C LYS A 353 -0.29 -15.94 -13.75
N ALA A 354 0.48 -15.50 -12.75
CA ALA A 354 1.94 -15.41 -12.87
C ALA A 354 2.59 -16.78 -13.13
N LEU A 355 2.11 -17.82 -12.45
CA LEU A 355 2.58 -19.19 -12.67
C LEU A 355 2.24 -19.70 -14.08
N GLU A 356 1.04 -19.43 -14.58
CA GLU A 356 0.63 -19.76 -15.96
C GLU A 356 1.59 -19.12 -16.99
N ILE A 357 1.87 -17.82 -16.84
CA ILE A 357 2.78 -17.08 -17.74
C ILE A 357 4.17 -17.72 -17.74
N LEU A 358 4.70 -18.04 -16.57
CA LEU A 358 6.07 -18.58 -16.44
C LEU A 358 6.18 -20.05 -16.82
N THR A 359 5.09 -20.80 -16.86
CA THR A 359 5.08 -22.22 -17.25
C THR A 359 4.59 -22.48 -18.67
N GLY A 360 4.01 -21.46 -19.32
CA GLY A 360 3.45 -21.59 -20.66
C GLY A 360 2.17 -22.46 -20.72
N THR A 361 1.43 -22.52 -19.61
CA THR A 361 0.21 -23.34 -19.48
C THR A 361 -1.03 -22.48 -19.37
#